data_912354b944e401e44dd9cde8fafdfeec
#
_entry.id   912354b944e401e44dd9cde8fafdfeec
#
_cell.length_a   1.000
_cell.length_b   1.000
_cell.length_c   1.000
_cell.angle_alpha   90.00
_cell.angle_beta   90.00
_cell.angle_gamma   90.00
#
_symmetry.space_group_name_H-M   'P 1'
#
loop_
_entity.id
_entity.type
_entity.pdbx_description
1 polymer ?
#
loop_
_entity_poly.entity_id
_entity_poly.type
_entity_poly.pdbx_seq_one_letter_code
_entity_poly.pdbx_strand_id
1 'polypeptide(L)'
;IDGAISITDSIDLIYYKRYPMAFQIMSFVTPYGAYLDLGIDGKTWYFDVTDYAPVFNGNKRITMDAGGQWQEDMDIKFLFIVGTPPRDVLEMQNIWKVQSKNYTQIQNDDAYEPRTHNLLLNADAFKVRTVITGHGQEGEFIPQTHTLNIDGGTVDYSWQVWTECADNPIFPQGGTWIYDRAGWCPGQPTDLREDDISFLVTPGQSHIFDYNVLGGSGTTKYWTSSQLVSYGSPNFTLDAAIVDVLSPTNKVNYIRKNPMCSKPEVVIQNTGSDVLTSLTIEYWINNSPDKETFTWTGNLNFLEKETVSLPDPSSLWIDTTSSNNVFYAEISNPNGLADGYSFNNNISSTFELPEIMPSVFALWFGTNNGMVNAFTQESETTWKFLDNNDNVVYSSGTLYANNQYRDTLSFDGRCYTFVINDADDDGLEFWNNNDGAGMVRFREIGASWIKNDFELDFGKYLQYEFMVEQAISSVDNQDYNLTIYPNPATNHL
;
A
#
# COMPACT_ATOMS: atom_id res chain seq x y z
N ILE A 1 -22.04 50.88 -19.98
CA ILE A 1 -20.99 51.87 -20.30
C ILE A 1 -21.58 53.21 -19.95
N ASP A 2 -21.41 53.62 -18.70
CA ASP A 2 -21.87 54.94 -18.24
C ASP A 2 -21.04 56.03 -18.92
N GLY A 3 -21.71 56.89 -19.67
CA GLY A 3 -21.10 58.04 -20.34
C GLY A 3 -20.90 57.92 -21.85
N ALA A 4 -21.26 56.82 -22.48
CA ALA A 4 -21.23 56.72 -23.93
C ALA A 4 -22.39 57.55 -24.58
N ILE A 5 -22.06 58.51 -25.43
CA ILE A 5 -23.01 59.36 -26.09
C ILE A 5 -23.66 58.66 -27.30
N SER A 6 -22.98 57.71 -27.92
CA SER A 6 -23.49 56.85 -28.99
C SER A 6 -22.63 55.61 -29.15
N ILE A 7 -23.24 54.51 -29.60
CA ILE A 7 -22.51 53.30 -30.01
C ILE A 7 -22.19 53.47 -31.48
N THR A 8 -20.92 53.55 -31.82
CA THR A 8 -20.44 53.71 -33.20
C THR A 8 -20.15 52.40 -33.89
N ASP A 9 -19.89 51.32 -33.11
CA ASP A 9 -19.71 49.99 -33.61
C ASP A 9 -19.92 48.98 -32.49
N SER A 10 -20.37 47.74 -32.77
CA SER A 10 -20.47 46.63 -31.86
C SER A 10 -19.79 45.43 -32.47
N ILE A 11 -18.82 44.88 -31.77
CA ILE A 11 -18.13 43.64 -32.13
C ILE A 11 -18.62 42.56 -31.19
N ASP A 12 -19.10 41.44 -31.74
CA ASP A 12 -19.34 40.24 -30.97
C ASP A 12 -18.00 39.71 -30.45
N LEU A 13 -17.74 39.94 -29.18
CA LEU A 13 -16.56 39.38 -28.52
C LEU A 13 -16.78 37.89 -28.30
N ILE A 14 -16.25 37.08 -29.20
CA ILE A 14 -16.21 35.65 -28.99
C ILE A 14 -15.19 35.37 -27.90
N TYR A 15 -15.64 35.27 -26.66
CA TYR A 15 -14.87 34.69 -25.60
C TYR A 15 -14.81 33.19 -25.86
N TYR A 16 -13.67 32.70 -26.23
CA TYR A 16 -13.38 31.33 -25.90
C TYR A 16 -13.43 31.26 -24.38
N LYS A 17 -14.49 30.72 -23.83
CA LYS A 17 -14.49 30.21 -22.48
C LYS A 17 -13.51 29.02 -22.45
N ARG A 18 -12.21 29.28 -22.60
CA ARG A 18 -11.19 28.41 -22.11
C ARG A 18 -11.25 28.53 -20.59
N TYR A 19 -12.18 27.81 -20.00
CA TYR A 19 -11.90 27.31 -18.68
C TYR A 19 -10.66 26.42 -18.87
N PRO A 20 -9.53 26.70 -18.23
CA PRO A 20 -8.47 25.75 -18.24
C PRO A 20 -9.09 24.46 -17.67
N MET A 21 -9.20 23.43 -18.51
CA MET A 21 -9.63 22.14 -18.05
C MET A 21 -8.52 21.65 -17.14
N ALA A 22 -8.71 21.76 -15.85
CA ALA A 22 -7.77 21.28 -14.85
C ALA A 22 -8.20 19.88 -14.45
N PHE A 23 -7.35 18.90 -14.74
CA PHE A 23 -7.51 17.54 -14.26
C PHE A 23 -6.67 17.36 -13.00
N GLN A 24 -7.24 16.78 -11.97
CA GLN A 24 -6.48 16.33 -10.81
C GLN A 24 -5.82 15.00 -11.17
N ILE A 25 -4.51 14.99 -11.30
CA ILE A 25 -3.75 13.78 -11.68
C ILE A 25 -3.34 12.94 -10.47
N MET A 26 -3.12 13.59 -9.34
CA MET A 26 -2.73 12.92 -8.09
C MET A 26 -3.19 13.76 -6.90
N SER A 27 -3.35 13.10 -5.77
CA SER A 27 -3.59 13.72 -4.47
C SER A 27 -2.96 12.86 -3.37
N PHE A 28 -2.33 13.48 -2.39
CA PHE A 28 -1.68 12.79 -1.28
C PHE A 28 -1.54 13.74 -0.09
N VAL A 29 -1.25 13.17 1.05
CA VAL A 29 -0.97 13.91 2.29
C VAL A 29 0.44 13.58 2.74
N THR A 30 1.20 14.60 3.13
CA THR A 30 2.53 14.39 3.73
C THR A 30 2.41 13.79 5.13
N PRO A 31 3.42 13.04 5.60
CA PRO A 31 3.39 12.48 6.95
C PRO A 31 3.30 13.57 8.02
N TYR A 32 2.65 13.29 9.14
CA TYR A 32 2.67 14.14 10.33
C TYR A 32 3.91 13.84 11.16
N GLY A 33 4.88 14.70 11.16
CA GLY A 33 6.03 14.42 11.99
C GLY A 33 7.13 15.46 11.94
N ALA A 34 7.23 16.27 12.99
CA ALA A 34 8.32 17.23 13.15
C ALA A 34 9.72 16.57 13.29
N TYR A 35 9.76 15.27 13.62
CA TYR A 35 10.99 14.53 13.90
C TYR A 35 11.08 13.20 13.13
N LEU A 36 10.18 12.99 12.17
CA LEU A 36 10.17 11.80 11.35
C LEU A 36 11.34 11.85 10.37
N ASP A 37 12.25 10.89 10.48
CA ASP A 37 13.37 10.72 9.54
C ASP A 37 13.10 9.51 8.63
N LEU A 38 12.84 9.78 7.37
CA LEU A 38 12.62 8.77 6.32
C LEU A 38 13.89 8.56 5.47
N GLY A 39 15.03 8.98 5.96
CA GLY A 39 16.30 8.91 5.25
C GLY A 39 16.44 9.98 4.16
N ILE A 40 17.55 9.90 3.39
CA ILE A 40 17.91 10.93 2.41
C ILE A 40 16.93 11.02 1.23
N ASP A 41 16.26 9.91 0.91
CA ASP A 41 15.31 9.83 -0.20
C ASP A 41 13.89 10.20 0.23
N GLY A 42 13.62 10.34 1.53
CA GLY A 42 12.33 10.70 2.08
C GLY A 42 11.23 9.70 1.71
N LYS A 43 10.02 10.21 1.47
CA LYS A 43 8.87 9.42 1.02
C LYS A 43 8.62 9.59 -0.47
N THR A 44 8.52 8.50 -1.19
CA THR A 44 8.08 8.48 -2.60
C THR A 44 6.67 7.94 -2.71
N TRP A 45 5.80 8.67 -3.39
CA TRP A 45 4.46 8.22 -3.78
C TRP A 45 4.46 7.85 -5.26
N TYR A 46 3.79 6.77 -5.61
CA TYR A 46 3.61 6.31 -6.99
C TYR A 46 2.15 6.42 -7.39
N PHE A 47 1.89 7.03 -8.53
CA PHE A 47 0.55 7.18 -9.08
C PHE A 47 0.51 6.65 -10.51
N ASP A 48 -0.40 5.73 -10.79
CA ASP A 48 -0.70 5.34 -12.16
C ASP A 48 -1.54 6.46 -12.82
N VAL A 49 -0.92 7.10 -13.79
CA VAL A 49 -1.52 8.19 -14.56
C VAL A 49 -1.80 7.79 -16.01
N THR A 50 -1.85 6.51 -16.31
CA THR A 50 -2.06 5.96 -17.66
C THR A 50 -3.38 6.47 -18.25
N ASP A 51 -4.44 6.57 -17.46
CA ASP A 51 -5.74 7.08 -17.90
C ASP A 51 -5.69 8.51 -18.41
N TYR A 52 -4.68 9.29 -18.01
CA TYR A 52 -4.47 10.66 -18.47
C TYR A 52 -3.69 10.75 -19.79
N ALA A 53 -3.35 9.64 -20.44
CA ALA A 53 -2.59 9.64 -21.68
C ALA A 53 -3.17 10.59 -22.76
N PRO A 54 -4.50 10.64 -23.01
CA PRO A 54 -5.08 11.59 -23.95
C PRO A 54 -4.89 13.06 -23.53
N VAL A 55 -4.83 13.30 -22.20
CA VAL A 55 -4.66 14.65 -21.64
C VAL A 55 -3.21 15.12 -21.77
N PHE A 56 -2.24 14.23 -21.69
CA PHE A 56 -0.81 14.60 -21.78
C PHE A 56 -0.31 14.93 -23.18
N ASN A 57 -1.15 14.87 -24.18
CA ASN A 57 -0.79 15.17 -25.55
C ASN A 57 -0.48 16.67 -25.76
N GLY A 58 0.69 16.99 -26.32
CA GLY A 58 1.14 18.35 -26.54
C GLY A 58 1.59 19.09 -25.26
N ASN A 59 1.72 20.41 -25.34
CA ASN A 59 2.17 21.23 -24.22
C ASN A 59 1.09 21.38 -23.15
N LYS A 60 1.41 20.97 -21.93
CA LYS A 60 0.53 21.09 -20.76
C LYS A 60 1.19 21.90 -19.66
N ARG A 61 0.37 22.60 -18.91
CA ARG A 61 0.80 23.23 -17.66
C ARG A 61 0.47 22.29 -16.53
N ILE A 62 1.47 21.96 -15.73
CA ILE A 62 1.31 21.22 -14.49
C ILE A 62 1.46 22.20 -13.33
N THR A 63 0.57 22.12 -12.36
CA THR A 63 0.64 22.88 -11.11
C THR A 63 0.55 21.91 -9.96
N MET A 64 1.30 22.17 -8.91
CA MET A 64 1.19 21.52 -7.64
C MET A 64 0.64 22.52 -6.64
N ASP A 65 -0.48 22.19 -6.03
CA ASP A 65 -1.07 22.99 -4.96
C ASP A 65 -0.74 22.28 -3.65
N ALA A 66 0.09 22.92 -2.83
CA ALA A 66 0.44 22.45 -1.49
C ALA A 66 -0.24 23.33 -0.46
N GLY A 67 -0.93 22.70 0.49
CA GLY A 67 -1.51 23.35 1.67
C GLY A 67 -0.91 22.76 2.93
N GLY A 68 -0.80 23.53 4.00
CA GLY A 68 -0.30 23.03 5.27
C GLY A 68 0.59 24.02 6.01
N GLN A 69 1.09 23.59 7.17
CA GLN A 69 1.95 24.41 8.04
C GLN A 69 3.43 24.30 7.70
N TRP A 70 3.85 23.18 7.13
CA TRP A 70 5.24 22.83 6.90
C TRP A 70 5.50 22.81 5.40
N GLN A 71 6.74 23.08 5.04
CA GLN A 71 7.19 23.05 3.64
C GLN A 71 8.09 21.84 3.46
N GLU A 72 7.81 21.05 2.44
CA GLU A 72 8.64 19.95 2.00
C GLU A 72 9.25 20.27 0.63
N ASP A 73 10.44 19.76 0.38
CA ASP A 73 11.03 19.74 -0.95
C ASP A 73 10.40 18.60 -1.76
N MET A 74 9.81 18.94 -2.90
CA MET A 74 9.07 17.98 -3.73
C MET A 74 9.75 17.83 -5.08
N ASP A 75 10.00 16.58 -5.48
CA ASP A 75 10.46 16.21 -6.82
C ASP A 75 9.39 15.39 -7.52
N ILE A 76 8.96 15.83 -8.70
CA ILE A 76 7.93 15.15 -9.49
C ILE A 76 8.56 14.61 -10.76
N LYS A 77 8.44 13.30 -10.96
CA LYS A 77 8.91 12.60 -12.15
C LYS A 77 7.76 11.94 -12.88
N PHE A 78 7.68 12.14 -14.19
CA PHE A 78 6.78 11.39 -15.06
C PHE A 78 7.57 10.28 -15.76
N LEU A 79 7.15 9.05 -15.52
CA LEU A 79 7.72 7.87 -16.16
C LEU A 79 6.84 7.48 -17.35
N PHE A 80 7.38 7.52 -18.55
CA PHE A 80 6.72 7.07 -19.76
C PHE A 80 7.22 5.68 -20.11
N ILE A 81 6.40 4.67 -19.86
CA ILE A 81 6.73 3.28 -20.19
C ILE A 81 6.34 3.03 -21.63
N VAL A 82 7.35 2.70 -22.46
CA VAL A 82 7.13 2.40 -23.87
C VAL A 82 6.64 0.97 -24.01
N GLY A 83 5.50 0.80 -24.64
CA GLY A 83 4.90 -0.53 -24.85
C GLY A 83 3.43 -0.44 -25.26
N THR A 84 2.83 -1.60 -25.49
CA THR A 84 1.38 -1.70 -25.73
C THR A 84 0.67 -1.84 -24.38
N PRO A 85 -0.24 -0.94 -24.01
CA PRO A 85 -1.01 -1.07 -22.77
C PRO A 85 -2.00 -2.24 -22.87
N PRO A 86 -2.55 -2.72 -21.76
CA PRO A 86 -3.59 -3.75 -21.78
C PRO A 86 -4.83 -3.36 -22.62
N ARG A 87 -5.16 -2.08 -22.63
CA ARG A 87 -6.18 -1.45 -23.51
C ARG A 87 -5.81 0.01 -23.74
N ASP A 88 -6.26 0.57 -24.85
CA ASP A 88 -6.03 1.97 -25.15
C ASP A 88 -6.99 2.87 -24.35
N VAL A 89 -6.48 4.00 -23.87
CA VAL A 89 -7.29 5.07 -23.29
C VAL A 89 -7.65 6.02 -24.43
N LEU A 90 -8.92 6.09 -24.80
CA LEU A 90 -9.40 6.86 -25.95
C LEU A 90 -9.72 8.30 -25.58
N GLU A 91 -10.33 8.53 -24.42
CA GLU A 91 -10.74 9.84 -23.95
C GLU A 91 -10.78 9.90 -22.42
N MET A 92 -10.49 11.09 -21.89
CA MET A 92 -10.77 11.45 -20.50
C MET A 92 -11.50 12.79 -20.44
N GLN A 93 -12.60 12.82 -19.73
CA GLN A 93 -13.42 14.01 -19.50
C GLN A 93 -13.51 14.30 -18.00
N ASN A 94 -13.50 15.59 -17.60
CA ASN A 94 -13.89 15.96 -16.23
C ASN A 94 -15.40 15.93 -16.11
N ILE A 95 -15.93 15.10 -15.22
CA ILE A 95 -17.31 15.27 -14.76
C ILE A 95 -17.34 16.48 -13.84
N TRP A 96 -16.56 16.42 -12.75
CA TRP A 96 -16.39 17.57 -11.85
C TRP A 96 -14.90 17.78 -11.59
N LYS A 97 -14.44 19.00 -11.81
CA LYS A 97 -13.08 19.38 -11.43
C LYS A 97 -12.97 19.45 -9.90
N VAL A 98 -11.77 19.26 -9.39
CA VAL A 98 -11.51 19.36 -7.95
C VAL A 98 -11.93 20.72 -7.39
N GLN A 99 -12.71 20.68 -6.32
CA GLN A 99 -13.06 21.85 -5.51
C GLN A 99 -13.57 21.41 -4.14
N SER A 100 -13.49 22.30 -3.14
CA SER A 100 -14.02 22.06 -1.81
C SER A 100 -15.44 22.63 -1.71
N LYS A 101 -16.39 21.82 -1.23
CA LYS A 101 -17.78 22.21 -1.05
C LYS A 101 -18.37 21.67 0.24
N ASN A 102 -19.30 22.43 0.82
CA ASN A 102 -20.05 21.99 1.98
C ASN A 102 -21.07 20.90 1.57
N TYR A 103 -21.37 19.99 2.48
CA TYR A 103 -22.33 18.93 2.23
C TYR A 103 -23.70 19.45 1.76
N THR A 104 -24.20 20.57 2.33
CA THR A 104 -25.51 21.17 1.92
C THR A 104 -25.49 21.69 0.49
N GLN A 105 -24.36 22.19 0.01
CA GLN A 105 -24.22 22.62 -1.40
C GLN A 105 -24.26 21.42 -2.34
N ILE A 106 -23.70 20.27 -1.90
CA ILE A 106 -23.74 19.03 -2.66
C ILE A 106 -25.14 18.47 -2.70
N GLN A 107 -25.81 18.36 -1.55
CA GLN A 107 -27.17 17.83 -1.43
C GLN A 107 -28.24 18.65 -2.19
N ASN A 108 -28.00 19.92 -2.38
CA ASN A 108 -28.94 20.83 -3.07
C ASN A 108 -28.56 21.07 -4.54
N ASP A 109 -27.58 20.36 -5.08
CA ASP A 109 -27.02 20.58 -6.44
C ASP A 109 -26.49 22.00 -6.69
N ASP A 110 -26.20 22.75 -5.62
CA ASP A 110 -25.50 24.04 -5.71
C ASP A 110 -24.03 23.87 -6.06
N ALA A 111 -23.53 22.64 -5.95
CA ALA A 111 -22.18 22.22 -6.33
C ALA A 111 -22.20 20.76 -6.76
N TYR A 112 -21.37 20.43 -7.72
CA TYR A 112 -21.33 19.11 -8.36
C TYR A 112 -22.70 18.71 -8.94
N GLU A 113 -23.38 19.72 -9.50
CA GLU A 113 -24.68 19.58 -10.15
C GLU A 113 -24.66 18.43 -11.18
N PRO A 114 -25.80 17.80 -11.47
CA PRO A 114 -25.91 16.76 -12.50
C PRO A 114 -25.37 17.24 -13.84
N ARG A 115 -24.53 16.45 -14.49
CA ARG A 115 -23.86 16.80 -15.75
C ARG A 115 -24.05 15.77 -16.82
N THR A 116 -24.36 16.29 -18.03
CA THR A 116 -24.48 15.45 -19.22
C THR A 116 -23.14 15.32 -19.92
N HIS A 117 -22.72 14.08 -20.18
CA HIS A 117 -21.55 13.76 -20.97
C HIS A 117 -21.92 12.87 -22.16
N ASN A 118 -21.32 13.17 -23.31
CA ASN A 118 -21.45 12.35 -24.50
C ASN A 118 -20.35 11.29 -24.48
N LEU A 119 -20.72 10.03 -24.63
CA LEU A 119 -19.78 8.93 -24.67
C LEU A 119 -19.28 8.69 -26.09
N LEU A 120 -18.03 8.24 -26.20
CA LEU A 120 -17.47 7.87 -27.50
C LEU A 120 -18.19 6.65 -28.07
N LEU A 121 -18.56 6.73 -29.34
CA LEU A 121 -19.23 5.64 -30.06
C LEU A 121 -18.33 4.39 -30.23
N ASN A 122 -17.03 4.62 -30.36
CA ASN A 122 -16.03 3.58 -30.60
C ASN A 122 -15.30 3.11 -29.33
N ALA A 123 -15.82 3.46 -28.16
CA ALA A 123 -15.32 2.92 -26.89
C ALA A 123 -16.08 1.65 -26.52
N ASP A 124 -15.34 0.70 -25.94
CA ASP A 124 -15.87 -0.59 -25.50
C ASP A 124 -16.06 -0.66 -23.98
N ALA A 125 -15.40 0.23 -23.24
CA ALA A 125 -15.54 0.27 -21.79
C ALA A 125 -15.44 1.72 -21.26
N PHE A 126 -16.09 1.95 -20.12
CA PHE A 126 -16.17 3.24 -19.46
C PHE A 126 -15.96 3.11 -17.96
N LYS A 127 -15.22 4.05 -17.37
CA LYS A 127 -14.95 4.09 -15.96
C LYS A 127 -15.13 5.51 -15.41
N VAL A 128 -15.72 5.62 -14.22
CA VAL A 128 -15.68 6.85 -13.43
C VAL A 128 -14.60 6.72 -12.38
N ARG A 129 -13.68 7.69 -12.36
CA ARG A 129 -12.64 7.84 -11.34
C ARG A 129 -13.04 8.95 -10.41
N THR A 130 -13.07 8.70 -9.11
CA THR A 130 -13.48 9.70 -8.11
C THR A 130 -12.49 9.72 -6.96
N VAL A 131 -12.00 10.91 -6.62
CA VAL A 131 -11.24 11.18 -5.40
C VAL A 131 -12.10 12.07 -4.52
N ILE A 132 -12.31 11.64 -3.27
CA ILE A 132 -13.05 12.41 -2.27
C ILE A 132 -12.24 12.42 -0.99
N THR A 133 -12.04 13.61 -0.42
CA THR A 133 -11.46 13.77 0.92
C THR A 133 -12.36 14.62 1.77
N GLY A 134 -12.69 14.14 2.97
CA GLY A 134 -13.51 14.84 3.94
C GLY A 134 -12.69 15.74 4.86
N HIS A 135 -13.26 16.89 5.20
CA HIS A 135 -12.62 17.92 6.01
C HIS A 135 -13.58 18.62 6.97
N GLY A 136 -13.02 19.22 8.03
CA GLY A 136 -13.77 19.71 9.18
C GLY A 136 -14.14 18.57 10.11
N GLN A 137 -14.43 18.87 11.38
CA GLN A 137 -14.54 17.84 12.43
C GLN A 137 -15.47 16.67 12.05
N GLU A 138 -16.64 16.97 11.51
CA GLU A 138 -17.58 15.91 11.12
C GLU A 138 -17.28 15.34 9.74
N GLY A 139 -16.79 16.15 8.80
CA GLY A 139 -16.45 15.68 7.45
C GLY A 139 -15.19 14.83 7.40
N GLU A 140 -14.29 14.99 8.36
CA GLU A 140 -13.04 14.25 8.45
C GLU A 140 -13.16 12.97 9.25
N PHE A 141 -13.84 13.03 10.43
CA PHE A 141 -13.82 11.96 11.41
C PHE A 141 -15.16 11.23 11.59
N ILE A 142 -16.13 11.44 10.71
CA ILE A 142 -17.37 10.70 10.67
C ILE A 142 -17.61 10.16 9.27
N PRO A 143 -17.69 8.82 9.09
CA PRO A 143 -17.93 8.25 7.77
C PRO A 143 -19.30 8.68 7.23
N GLN A 144 -19.32 9.18 6.00
CA GLN A 144 -20.54 9.53 5.28
C GLN A 144 -20.68 8.69 4.02
N THR A 145 -21.94 8.43 3.67
CA THR A 145 -22.25 7.70 2.45
C THR A 145 -22.32 8.67 1.27
N HIS A 146 -21.55 8.40 0.25
CA HIS A 146 -21.55 9.09 -1.03
C HIS A 146 -22.21 8.22 -2.09
N THR A 147 -22.78 8.85 -3.10
CA THR A 147 -23.53 8.14 -4.14
C THR A 147 -23.18 8.71 -5.53
N LEU A 148 -23.19 7.83 -6.50
CA LEU A 148 -23.17 8.19 -7.93
C LEU A 148 -24.40 7.55 -8.59
N ASN A 149 -25.12 8.35 -9.37
CA ASN A 149 -26.26 7.93 -10.15
C ASN A 149 -26.04 8.31 -11.63
N ILE A 150 -26.48 7.45 -12.54
CA ILE A 150 -26.40 7.67 -13.97
C ILE A 150 -27.82 7.65 -14.54
N ASP A 151 -28.20 8.71 -15.25
CA ASP A 151 -29.51 8.90 -15.88
C ASP A 151 -30.72 8.95 -14.92
N GLY A 152 -30.49 9.18 -13.63
CA GLY A 152 -31.53 9.28 -12.64
C GLY A 152 -32.13 7.93 -12.24
N GLY A 153 -33.13 7.95 -11.37
CA GLY A 153 -33.77 6.72 -10.87
C GLY A 153 -33.14 6.22 -9.57
N THR A 154 -32.83 4.92 -9.50
CA THR A 154 -32.14 4.34 -8.34
C THR A 154 -30.67 4.67 -8.35
N VAL A 155 -30.07 4.78 -7.17
CA VAL A 155 -28.62 4.99 -7.01
C VAL A 155 -27.86 3.77 -7.57
N ASP A 156 -26.92 4.00 -8.48
CA ASP A 156 -26.12 2.94 -9.08
C ASP A 156 -24.97 2.51 -8.15
N TYR A 157 -24.29 3.49 -7.56
CA TYR A 157 -23.19 3.26 -6.64
C TYR A 157 -23.40 4.02 -5.32
N SER A 158 -23.17 3.31 -4.23
CA SER A 158 -23.24 3.87 -2.87
C SER A 158 -22.08 3.30 -2.06
N TRP A 159 -21.30 4.18 -1.41
CA TRP A 159 -20.14 3.77 -0.61
C TRP A 159 -19.87 4.74 0.54
N GLN A 160 -19.22 4.26 1.57
CA GLN A 160 -18.65 5.13 2.59
C GLN A 160 -17.28 5.62 2.16
N VAL A 161 -17.04 6.92 2.29
CA VAL A 161 -15.70 7.51 2.14
C VAL A 161 -15.04 7.44 3.51
N TRP A 162 -14.19 6.42 3.69
CA TRP A 162 -13.55 6.14 4.97
C TRP A 162 -12.28 5.32 4.77
N THR A 163 -11.20 5.73 5.46
CA THR A 163 -9.88 5.10 5.37
C THR A 163 -9.37 4.82 6.76
N GLU A 164 -9.00 3.56 7.04
CA GLU A 164 -8.29 3.17 8.24
C GLU A 164 -6.85 3.66 8.16
N CYS A 165 -6.37 4.34 9.22
CA CYS A 165 -5.04 4.95 9.21
C CYS A 165 -4.05 4.27 10.16
N ALA A 166 -4.51 3.52 11.14
CA ALA A 166 -3.64 2.91 12.15
C ALA A 166 -2.70 1.81 11.63
N ASP A 167 -2.95 1.27 10.42
CA ASP A 167 -2.07 0.34 9.73
C ASP A 167 -1.10 1.02 8.74
N ASN A 168 -1.06 2.36 8.77
CA ASN A 168 -0.19 3.17 7.91
C ASN A 168 1.27 2.68 7.95
N PRO A 169 1.94 2.49 6.79
CA PRO A 169 3.33 2.08 6.77
C PRO A 169 4.29 3.12 7.37
N ILE A 170 3.90 4.39 7.42
CA ILE A 170 4.69 5.45 8.04
C ILE A 170 4.26 5.60 9.50
N PHE A 171 5.10 5.18 10.41
CA PHE A 171 4.91 5.30 11.86
C PHE A 171 6.26 5.32 12.61
N PRO A 172 6.34 5.94 13.80
CA PRO A 172 5.32 6.81 14.36
C PRO A 172 5.20 8.12 13.59
N GLN A 173 4.06 8.76 13.71
CA GLN A 173 3.87 10.11 13.21
C GLN A 173 3.37 11.02 14.34
N GLY A 174 3.46 12.33 14.14
CA GLY A 174 2.89 13.30 15.08
C GLY A 174 1.37 13.39 14.99
N GLY A 175 0.78 14.09 15.95
CA GLY A 175 -0.65 14.39 15.94
C GLY A 175 -1.54 13.16 16.09
N THR A 176 -2.67 13.17 15.44
CA THR A 176 -3.68 12.09 15.49
C THR A 176 -3.59 11.19 14.25
N TRP A 177 -2.37 10.75 13.92
CA TRP A 177 -2.08 10.03 12.69
C TRP A 177 -2.85 8.70 12.53
N ILE A 178 -3.15 8.03 13.65
CA ILE A 178 -3.87 6.75 13.67
C ILE A 178 -5.38 6.89 13.45
N TYR A 179 -5.94 8.09 13.63
CA TYR A 179 -7.39 8.27 13.50
C TYR A 179 -7.83 8.10 12.07
N ASP A 180 -8.81 7.25 11.88
CA ASP A 180 -9.46 7.06 10.60
C ASP A 180 -10.08 8.34 10.06
N ARG A 181 -10.04 8.50 8.75
CA ARG A 181 -10.49 9.70 8.06
C ARG A 181 -11.25 9.41 6.78
N ALA A 182 -11.97 10.39 6.35
CA ALA A 182 -12.73 10.32 5.11
C ALA A 182 -11.80 10.46 3.89
N GLY A 183 -11.33 9.33 3.37
CA GLY A 183 -10.64 9.22 2.09
C GLY A 183 -9.16 9.63 2.08
N TRP A 184 -8.50 9.71 3.26
CA TRP A 184 -7.07 10.03 3.33
C TRP A 184 -6.43 9.67 4.67
N CYS A 185 -5.14 9.40 4.65
CA CYS A 185 -4.31 9.28 5.85
C CYS A 185 -3.01 10.08 5.70
N PRO A 186 -2.44 10.59 6.81
CA PRO A 186 -1.14 11.25 6.76
C PRO A 186 -0.06 10.33 6.18
N GLY A 187 0.74 10.83 5.24
CA GLY A 187 1.79 10.05 4.58
C GLY A 187 1.33 9.16 3.44
N GLN A 188 0.05 9.15 3.08
CA GLN A 188 -0.50 8.26 2.05
C GLN A 188 -1.09 9.03 0.84
N PRO A 189 -1.23 8.37 -0.33
CA PRO A 189 -2.13 8.84 -1.36
C PRO A 189 -3.53 8.97 -0.79
N THR A 190 -4.33 9.90 -1.33
CA THR A 190 -5.77 9.89 -1.06
C THR A 190 -6.43 8.73 -1.80
N ASP A 191 -7.56 8.25 -1.27
CA ASP A 191 -8.27 7.15 -1.87
C ASP A 191 -8.76 7.50 -3.27
N LEU A 192 -8.47 6.62 -4.21
CA LEU A 192 -9.00 6.66 -5.56
C LEU A 192 -10.05 5.56 -5.70
N ARG A 193 -11.28 5.98 -5.93
CA ARG A 193 -12.36 5.06 -6.29
C ARG A 193 -12.50 4.98 -7.81
N GLU A 194 -12.64 3.76 -8.31
CA GLU A 194 -12.84 3.49 -9.73
C GLU A 194 -14.06 2.59 -9.91
N ASP A 195 -15.08 3.10 -10.59
CA ASP A 195 -16.33 2.39 -10.85
C ASP A 195 -16.43 2.06 -12.36
N ASP A 196 -16.50 0.79 -12.71
CA ASP A 196 -16.81 0.36 -14.09
C ASP A 196 -18.29 0.61 -14.36
N ILE A 197 -18.57 1.51 -15.28
CA ILE A 197 -19.92 1.88 -15.66
C ILE A 197 -20.34 1.32 -17.01
N SER A 198 -19.53 0.48 -17.64
CA SER A 198 -19.74 0.00 -19.01
C SER A 198 -21.10 -0.68 -19.21
N PHE A 199 -21.63 -1.32 -18.17
CA PHE A 199 -22.93 -1.99 -18.19
C PHE A 199 -24.12 -1.07 -17.93
N LEU A 200 -23.89 0.17 -17.49
CA LEU A 200 -24.93 1.18 -17.21
C LEU A 200 -25.16 2.13 -18.36
N VAL A 201 -24.21 2.24 -19.29
CA VAL A 201 -24.18 3.27 -20.31
C VAL A 201 -24.15 2.68 -21.72
N THR A 202 -24.51 3.48 -22.71
CA THR A 202 -24.49 3.08 -24.12
C THR A 202 -23.49 3.93 -24.90
N PRO A 203 -22.50 3.33 -25.59
CA PRO A 203 -21.56 4.06 -26.42
C PRO A 203 -22.28 4.97 -27.45
N GLY A 204 -21.77 6.18 -27.65
CA GLY A 204 -22.32 7.15 -28.56
C GLY A 204 -23.58 7.89 -28.08
N GLN A 205 -24.06 7.59 -26.87
CA GLN A 205 -25.20 8.28 -26.27
C GLN A 205 -24.74 9.31 -25.22
N SER A 206 -25.67 10.18 -24.84
CA SER A 206 -25.48 11.14 -23.75
C SER A 206 -26.05 10.56 -22.47
N HIS A 207 -25.29 10.65 -21.39
CA HIS A 207 -25.68 10.18 -20.06
C HIS A 207 -25.52 11.31 -19.05
N ILE A 208 -26.39 11.34 -18.03
CA ILE A 208 -26.38 12.32 -16.94
C ILE A 208 -25.72 11.66 -15.73
N PHE A 209 -24.67 12.28 -15.23
CA PHE A 209 -23.97 11.88 -14.00
C PHE A 209 -24.39 12.78 -12.86
N ASP A 210 -24.79 12.20 -11.75
CA ASP A 210 -25.26 12.88 -10.55
C ASP A 210 -24.55 12.32 -9.33
N TYR A 211 -23.94 13.19 -8.53
CA TYR A 211 -23.20 12.84 -7.33
C TYR A 211 -23.84 13.48 -6.11
N ASN A 212 -23.98 12.70 -5.04
CA ASN A 212 -24.54 13.21 -3.79
C ASN A 212 -23.85 12.63 -2.55
N VAL A 213 -24.09 13.25 -1.41
CA VAL A 213 -23.68 12.78 -0.09
C VAL A 213 -24.92 12.70 0.81
N LEU A 214 -25.09 11.55 1.52
CA LEU A 214 -26.32 11.28 2.27
C LEU A 214 -26.33 11.81 3.69
N GLY A 215 -25.24 12.39 4.17
CA GLY A 215 -25.14 12.91 5.52
C GLY A 215 -24.14 14.04 5.65
N GLY A 216 -24.08 14.59 6.83
CA GLY A 216 -23.20 15.67 7.20
C GLY A 216 -23.95 16.80 7.90
N SER A 217 -23.25 17.63 8.63
CA SER A 217 -23.79 18.83 9.29
C SER A 217 -22.67 19.85 9.53
N GLY A 218 -23.04 21.06 9.90
CA GLY A 218 -22.12 22.05 10.43
C GLY A 218 -20.93 22.38 9.53
N THR A 219 -19.74 21.91 9.88
CA THR A 219 -18.49 22.20 9.20
C THR A 219 -18.07 21.19 8.17
N THR A 220 -18.90 20.19 7.87
CA THR A 220 -18.61 19.11 6.91
C THR A 220 -18.35 19.68 5.51
N LYS A 221 -17.21 19.35 4.96
CA LYS A 221 -16.77 19.74 3.62
C LYS A 221 -16.10 18.56 2.94
N TYR A 222 -16.25 18.51 1.62
CA TYR A 222 -15.56 17.51 0.78
C TYR A 222 -14.82 18.20 -0.35
N TRP A 223 -13.57 17.77 -0.55
CA TRP A 223 -12.87 18.00 -1.80
C TRP A 223 -13.19 16.83 -2.71
N THR A 224 -13.85 17.11 -3.82
CA THR A 224 -14.28 16.07 -4.76
C THR A 224 -13.79 16.38 -6.16
N SER A 225 -13.31 15.34 -6.84
CA SER A 225 -12.90 15.37 -8.24
C SER A 225 -13.37 14.08 -8.91
N SER A 226 -14.04 14.17 -10.06
CA SER A 226 -14.46 12.99 -10.82
C SER A 226 -14.14 13.14 -12.30
N GLN A 227 -13.64 12.04 -12.90
CA GLN A 227 -13.33 11.93 -14.32
C GLN A 227 -14.04 10.72 -14.93
N LEU A 228 -14.51 10.92 -16.15
CA LEU A 228 -15.02 9.85 -17.01
C LEU A 228 -13.91 9.45 -17.99
N VAL A 229 -13.61 8.16 -18.04
CA VAL A 229 -12.59 7.60 -18.93
C VAL A 229 -13.24 6.62 -19.90
N SER A 230 -12.90 6.73 -21.17
CA SER A 230 -13.37 5.87 -22.25
C SER A 230 -12.19 5.02 -22.77
N TYR A 231 -12.41 3.73 -22.93
CA TYR A 231 -11.38 2.79 -23.34
C TYR A 231 -11.75 2.03 -24.61
N GLY A 232 -10.72 1.64 -25.36
CA GLY A 232 -10.84 0.64 -26.43
C GLY A 232 -10.96 -0.79 -25.88
N SER A 233 -11.08 -1.73 -26.80
CA SER A 233 -11.01 -3.16 -26.49
C SER A 233 -9.67 -3.54 -25.87
N PRO A 234 -9.59 -4.66 -25.14
CA PRO A 234 -8.33 -5.23 -24.72
C PRO A 234 -7.39 -5.49 -25.92
N ASN A 235 -6.12 -5.12 -25.78
CA ASN A 235 -5.12 -5.28 -26.84
C ASN A 235 -4.59 -6.72 -26.93
N PHE A 236 -4.76 -7.52 -25.88
CA PHE A 236 -4.30 -8.90 -25.81
C PHE A 236 -5.48 -9.82 -25.48
N THR A 237 -5.50 -11.02 -26.09
CA THR A 237 -6.47 -12.06 -25.74
C THR A 237 -6.03 -12.76 -24.46
N LEU A 238 -4.77 -13.20 -24.39
CA LEU A 238 -4.19 -13.85 -23.23
C LEU A 238 -2.86 -13.18 -22.92
N ASP A 239 -2.80 -12.56 -21.75
CA ASP A 239 -1.63 -11.83 -21.26
C ASP A 239 -1.68 -11.72 -19.74
N ALA A 240 -0.53 -11.83 -19.09
CA ALA A 240 -0.41 -11.65 -17.66
C ALA A 240 0.77 -10.72 -17.36
N ALA A 241 0.68 -9.97 -16.28
CA ALA A 241 1.74 -9.09 -15.82
C ALA A 241 2.10 -9.40 -14.37
N ILE A 242 3.38 -9.19 -14.03
CA ILE A 242 3.81 -9.07 -12.64
C ILE A 242 4.07 -7.61 -12.35
N VAL A 243 3.28 -7.03 -11.43
CA VAL A 243 3.16 -5.57 -11.31
C VAL A 243 3.79 -4.98 -10.05
N ASP A 244 3.98 -5.78 -9.01
CA ASP A 244 4.66 -5.32 -7.79
C ASP A 244 5.33 -6.45 -7.00
N VAL A 245 6.29 -6.07 -6.14
CA VAL A 245 6.90 -6.90 -5.10
C VAL A 245 6.60 -6.23 -3.77
N LEU A 246 5.81 -6.90 -2.92
CA LEU A 246 5.45 -6.43 -1.59
C LEU A 246 6.51 -6.82 -0.55
N SER A 247 7.14 -7.97 -0.78
CA SER A 247 8.28 -8.50 -0.01
C SER A 247 9.05 -9.55 -0.82
N PRO A 248 10.39 -9.59 -0.75
CA PRO A 248 11.26 -8.63 -0.06
C PRO A 248 11.45 -7.33 -0.84
N THR A 249 11.44 -6.19 -0.15
CA THR A 249 11.62 -4.89 -0.77
C THR A 249 12.09 -3.81 0.21
N ASN A 250 12.77 -2.77 -0.29
CA ASN A 250 13.10 -1.57 0.48
C ASN A 250 12.07 -0.44 0.27
N LYS A 251 10.96 -0.71 -0.39
CA LYS A 251 9.90 0.30 -0.59
C LYS A 251 9.25 0.66 0.74
N VAL A 252 9.27 1.94 1.09
CA VAL A 252 8.68 2.47 2.33
C VAL A 252 7.19 2.10 2.49
N ASN A 253 6.46 1.96 1.38
CA ASN A 253 5.05 1.56 1.42
C ASN A 253 4.83 0.15 2.01
N TYR A 254 5.85 -0.68 2.07
CA TYR A 254 5.77 -2.07 2.55
C TYR A 254 6.69 -2.32 3.76
N ILE A 255 7.10 -1.26 4.46
CA ILE A 255 8.04 -1.35 5.59
C ILE A 255 7.51 -2.23 6.73
N ARG A 256 6.18 -2.30 6.91
CA ARG A 256 5.57 -3.17 7.94
C ARG A 256 5.78 -4.67 7.69
N LYS A 257 6.10 -5.06 6.44
CA LYS A 257 6.39 -6.44 6.02
C LYS A 257 7.87 -6.67 5.74
N ASN A 258 8.71 -5.65 5.88
CA ASN A 258 10.13 -5.69 5.51
C ASN A 258 11.01 -5.03 6.58
N PRO A 259 12.28 -5.46 6.73
CA PRO A 259 12.92 -6.56 6.01
C PRO A 259 12.34 -7.93 6.37
N MET A 260 12.45 -8.89 5.45
CA MET A 260 11.87 -10.22 5.60
C MET A 260 12.83 -11.35 5.16
N CYS A 261 12.60 -12.57 5.66
CA CYS A 261 13.36 -13.79 5.36
C CYS A 261 12.47 -15.04 5.17
N SER A 262 11.16 -14.85 5.07
CA SER A 262 10.18 -15.92 4.92
C SER A 262 9.65 -16.02 3.48
N LYS A 263 8.37 -15.93 3.28
CA LYS A 263 7.68 -16.12 2.00
C LYS A 263 7.62 -14.82 1.20
N PRO A 264 8.25 -14.72 0.01
CA PRO A 264 8.09 -13.55 -0.84
C PRO A 264 6.63 -13.33 -1.25
N GLU A 265 6.23 -12.08 -1.42
CA GLU A 265 4.91 -11.70 -1.93
C GLU A 265 5.04 -10.83 -3.17
N VAL A 266 4.36 -11.23 -4.23
CA VAL A 266 4.30 -10.50 -5.50
C VAL A 266 2.86 -10.24 -5.90
N VAL A 267 2.64 -9.21 -6.73
CA VAL A 267 1.32 -8.92 -7.30
C VAL A 267 1.31 -9.29 -8.77
N ILE A 268 0.39 -10.17 -9.15
CA ILE A 268 0.12 -10.51 -10.55
C ILE A 268 -1.15 -9.81 -11.02
N GLN A 269 -1.28 -9.61 -12.32
CA GLN A 269 -2.44 -9.02 -12.96
C GLN A 269 -2.78 -9.77 -14.25
N ASN A 270 -4.06 -9.99 -14.50
CA ASN A 270 -4.52 -10.40 -15.82
C ASN A 270 -4.63 -9.17 -16.74
N THR A 271 -3.83 -9.10 -17.77
CA THR A 271 -3.81 -8.02 -18.76
C THR A 271 -4.39 -8.43 -20.13
N GLY A 272 -4.85 -9.69 -20.24
CA GLY A 272 -5.58 -10.22 -21.39
C GLY A 272 -7.09 -10.26 -21.17
N SER A 273 -7.85 -10.31 -22.26
CA SER A 273 -9.34 -10.40 -22.22
C SER A 273 -9.84 -11.75 -21.71
N ASP A 274 -9.08 -12.83 -21.90
CA ASP A 274 -9.43 -14.14 -21.39
C ASP A 274 -9.15 -14.22 -19.88
N VAL A 275 -10.00 -14.96 -19.17
CA VAL A 275 -9.79 -15.18 -17.73
C VAL A 275 -8.48 -15.92 -17.50
N LEU A 276 -7.64 -15.37 -16.65
CA LEU A 276 -6.39 -16.00 -16.24
C LEU A 276 -6.67 -17.02 -15.13
N THR A 277 -6.37 -18.29 -15.40
CA THR A 277 -6.65 -19.40 -14.48
C THR A 277 -5.39 -20.10 -13.96
N SER A 278 -4.26 -19.90 -14.62
CA SER A 278 -2.98 -20.44 -14.17
C SER A 278 -1.81 -19.63 -14.70
N LEU A 279 -0.70 -19.66 -13.95
CA LEU A 279 0.52 -18.93 -14.28
C LEU A 279 1.72 -19.63 -13.64
N THR A 280 2.84 -19.71 -14.34
CA THR A 280 4.12 -20.15 -13.79
C THR A 280 4.90 -18.92 -13.31
N ILE A 281 5.38 -18.93 -12.06
CA ILE A 281 6.21 -17.89 -11.47
C ILE A 281 7.56 -18.51 -11.13
N GLU A 282 8.64 -18.03 -11.76
CA GLU A 282 10.01 -18.31 -11.38
C GLU A 282 10.55 -17.15 -10.56
N TYR A 283 11.31 -17.42 -9.48
CA TYR A 283 11.89 -16.36 -8.66
C TYR A 283 13.24 -16.76 -8.10
N TRP A 284 14.11 -15.78 -7.88
CA TRP A 284 15.49 -15.98 -7.41
C TRP A 284 16.06 -14.73 -6.76
N ILE A 285 17.20 -14.88 -6.10
CA ILE A 285 17.91 -13.79 -5.43
C ILE A 285 19.28 -13.60 -6.06
N ASN A 286 19.65 -12.35 -6.29
CA ASN A 286 20.94 -11.94 -6.87
C ASN A 286 21.22 -12.65 -8.22
N ASN A 287 22.42 -13.21 -8.36
CA ASN A 287 22.84 -13.96 -9.53
C ASN A 287 22.76 -15.48 -9.29
N SER A 288 21.90 -15.95 -8.38
CA SER A 288 21.76 -17.37 -8.13
C SER A 288 21.47 -18.14 -9.43
N PRO A 289 22.19 -19.22 -9.74
CA PRO A 289 21.84 -20.09 -10.85
C PRO A 289 20.59 -20.93 -10.56
N ASP A 290 20.28 -21.09 -9.28
CA ASP A 290 19.11 -21.83 -8.83
C ASP A 290 17.91 -20.89 -8.78
N LYS A 291 16.82 -21.33 -9.36
CA LYS A 291 15.53 -20.63 -9.37
C LYS A 291 14.48 -21.53 -8.74
N GLU A 292 13.63 -20.93 -7.94
CA GLU A 292 12.43 -21.60 -7.46
C GLU A 292 11.29 -21.39 -8.46
N THR A 293 10.39 -22.36 -8.53
CA THR A 293 9.24 -22.31 -9.44
C THR A 293 7.96 -22.58 -8.67
N PHE A 294 6.98 -21.71 -8.88
CA PHE A 294 5.64 -21.85 -8.32
C PHE A 294 4.59 -21.77 -9.41
N THR A 295 3.60 -22.66 -9.37
CA THR A 295 2.43 -22.60 -10.26
C THR A 295 1.27 -22.00 -9.49
N TRP A 296 0.89 -20.79 -9.86
CA TRP A 296 -0.32 -20.16 -9.38
C TRP A 296 -1.54 -20.70 -10.15
N THR A 297 -2.65 -20.87 -9.45
CA THR A 297 -3.97 -21.20 -10.03
C THR A 297 -5.04 -20.35 -9.35
N GLY A 298 -5.93 -19.79 -10.14
CA GLY A 298 -6.96 -18.88 -9.64
C GLY A 298 -8.02 -18.57 -10.70
N ASN A 299 -8.59 -17.37 -10.62
CA ASN A 299 -9.58 -16.89 -11.56
C ASN A 299 -9.55 -15.34 -11.56
N LEU A 300 -8.73 -14.76 -12.44
CA LEU A 300 -8.63 -13.31 -12.57
C LEU A 300 -9.27 -12.86 -13.88
N ASN A 301 -10.26 -11.99 -13.78
CA ASN A 301 -10.82 -11.29 -14.93
C ASN A 301 -9.88 -10.21 -15.45
N PHE A 302 -10.18 -9.62 -16.59
CA PHE A 302 -9.38 -8.54 -17.18
C PHE A 302 -9.11 -7.40 -16.20
N LEU A 303 -7.84 -7.04 -16.02
CA LEU A 303 -7.28 -6.06 -15.09
C LEU A 303 -7.40 -6.40 -13.59
N GLU A 304 -7.98 -7.52 -13.21
CA GLU A 304 -7.92 -7.97 -11.82
C GLU A 304 -6.51 -8.30 -11.38
N LYS A 305 -6.22 -8.02 -10.11
CA LYS A 305 -4.94 -8.26 -9.47
C LYS A 305 -5.09 -9.22 -8.31
N GLU A 306 -4.04 -9.98 -8.04
CA GLU A 306 -3.95 -10.82 -6.86
C GLU A 306 -2.54 -10.75 -6.24
N THR A 307 -2.48 -10.69 -4.92
CA THR A 307 -1.24 -10.86 -4.18
C THR A 307 -0.97 -12.35 -4.00
N VAL A 308 0.16 -12.80 -4.51
CA VAL A 308 0.59 -14.19 -4.44
C VAL A 308 1.72 -14.33 -3.44
N SER A 309 1.48 -15.11 -2.38
CA SER A 309 2.52 -15.54 -1.45
C SER A 309 3.26 -16.73 -2.05
N LEU A 310 4.55 -16.57 -2.29
CA LEU A 310 5.41 -17.61 -2.87
C LEU A 310 5.94 -18.53 -1.76
N PRO A 311 6.25 -19.80 -2.06
CA PRO A 311 6.95 -20.65 -1.11
C PRO A 311 8.26 -20.06 -0.62
N ASP A 312 8.63 -20.36 0.64
CA ASP A 312 9.90 -19.91 1.22
C ASP A 312 11.09 -20.43 0.39
N PRO A 313 11.89 -19.55 -0.22
CA PRO A 313 13.06 -19.93 -1.00
C PRO A 313 14.27 -20.17 -0.09
N SER A 314 14.16 -21.04 0.91
CA SER A 314 15.16 -21.24 1.96
C SER A 314 16.57 -21.54 1.42
N SER A 315 16.68 -22.18 0.25
CA SER A 315 17.96 -22.41 -0.46
C SER A 315 18.57 -21.12 -1.01
N LEU A 316 17.74 -20.17 -1.44
CA LEU A 316 18.19 -18.92 -2.07
C LEU A 316 18.69 -17.89 -1.06
N TRP A 317 18.16 -17.91 0.18
CA TRP A 317 18.61 -17.01 1.25
C TRP A 317 20.07 -17.24 1.66
N ILE A 318 20.67 -18.38 1.30
CA ILE A 318 22.06 -18.74 1.66
C ILE A 318 23.06 -17.83 0.94
N ASP A 319 22.77 -17.42 -0.29
CA ASP A 319 23.68 -16.62 -1.12
C ASP A 319 23.44 -15.11 -0.95
N THR A 320 22.63 -14.70 0.03
CA THR A 320 22.37 -13.29 0.30
C THR A 320 23.48 -12.66 1.12
N THR A 321 23.74 -11.40 0.88
CA THR A 321 24.59 -10.56 1.72
C THR A 321 23.74 -9.81 2.74
N SER A 322 24.37 -9.17 3.74
CA SER A 322 23.62 -8.37 4.72
C SER A 322 22.91 -7.17 4.14
N SER A 323 23.31 -6.70 2.94
CA SER A 323 22.76 -5.51 2.29
C SER A 323 22.86 -5.62 0.77
N ASN A 324 22.06 -4.83 0.06
CA ASN A 324 22.06 -4.70 -1.40
C ASN A 324 21.73 -5.99 -2.15
N ASN A 325 20.78 -6.76 -1.67
CA ASN A 325 20.25 -7.90 -2.40
C ASN A 325 19.20 -7.46 -3.42
N VAL A 326 19.01 -8.28 -4.44
CA VAL A 326 17.97 -8.07 -5.44
C VAL A 326 17.14 -9.35 -5.58
N PHE A 327 15.86 -9.24 -5.35
CA PHE A 327 14.88 -10.27 -5.64
C PHE A 327 14.39 -10.08 -7.07
N TYR A 328 14.27 -11.18 -7.81
CA TYR A 328 13.73 -11.24 -9.16
C TYR A 328 12.55 -12.19 -9.22
N ALA A 329 11.54 -11.83 -9.98
CA ALA A 329 10.46 -12.72 -10.33
C ALA A 329 10.11 -12.57 -11.82
N GLU A 330 9.84 -13.71 -12.47
CA GLU A 330 9.47 -13.80 -13.88
C GLU A 330 8.26 -14.73 -14.01
N ILE A 331 7.27 -14.31 -14.80
CA ILE A 331 6.05 -15.08 -15.06
C ILE A 331 6.06 -15.62 -16.48
N SER A 332 5.40 -16.77 -16.65
CA SER A 332 5.29 -17.43 -17.96
C SER A 332 4.08 -18.37 -18.01
N ASN A 333 3.76 -18.84 -19.21
CA ASN A 333 2.74 -19.84 -19.49
C ASN A 333 1.33 -19.51 -18.93
N PRO A 334 0.79 -18.30 -19.16
CA PRO A 334 -0.59 -18.01 -18.78
C PRO A 334 -1.52 -19.06 -19.41
N ASN A 335 -2.37 -19.69 -18.58
CA ASN A 335 -3.28 -20.79 -18.98
C ASN A 335 -2.58 -21.94 -19.74
N GLY A 336 -1.27 -22.12 -19.54
CA GLY A 336 -0.47 -23.13 -20.25
C GLY A 336 -0.11 -22.76 -21.70
N LEU A 337 -0.30 -21.52 -22.12
CA LEU A 337 -0.06 -21.02 -23.47
C LEU A 337 1.01 -19.94 -23.50
N ALA A 338 1.33 -19.46 -24.71
CA ALA A 338 2.24 -18.34 -24.88
C ALA A 338 1.61 -17.03 -24.40
N ASP A 339 2.39 -16.21 -23.73
CA ASP A 339 2.02 -14.88 -23.28
C ASP A 339 1.95 -13.88 -24.44
N GLY A 340 0.97 -12.98 -24.40
CA GLY A 340 0.71 -11.99 -25.45
C GLY A 340 1.69 -10.83 -25.45
N TYR A 341 2.29 -10.47 -24.29
CA TYR A 341 3.20 -9.33 -24.17
C TYR A 341 4.26 -9.55 -23.09
N SER A 342 5.37 -10.14 -23.48
CA SER A 342 6.44 -10.58 -22.56
C SER A 342 7.24 -9.46 -21.86
N PHE A 343 7.03 -8.18 -22.19
CA PHE A 343 7.76 -7.07 -21.56
C PHE A 343 7.25 -6.72 -20.16
N ASN A 344 6.09 -7.22 -19.77
CA ASN A 344 5.50 -7.05 -18.42
C ASN A 344 5.67 -8.30 -17.53
N ASN A 345 6.44 -9.30 -18.00
CA ASN A 345 6.57 -10.61 -17.36
C ASN A 345 7.62 -10.65 -16.25
N ASN A 346 8.43 -9.63 -16.06
CA ASN A 346 9.49 -9.66 -15.07
C ASN A 346 9.54 -8.39 -14.22
N ILE A 347 9.91 -8.58 -12.96
CA ILE A 347 10.07 -7.52 -11.99
C ILE A 347 11.29 -7.81 -11.09
N SER A 348 11.86 -6.76 -10.53
CA SER A 348 12.90 -6.89 -9.51
C SER A 348 12.70 -5.89 -8.40
N SER A 349 13.19 -6.24 -7.20
CA SER A 349 13.16 -5.36 -6.03
C SER A 349 14.46 -5.49 -5.24
N THR A 350 15.01 -4.36 -4.83
CA THR A 350 16.13 -4.33 -3.88
C THR A 350 15.63 -4.52 -2.46
N PHE A 351 16.42 -5.22 -1.63
CA PHE A 351 16.05 -5.47 -0.25
C PHE A 351 17.27 -5.68 0.66
N GLU A 352 17.04 -5.59 1.94
CA GLU A 352 17.97 -5.95 3.00
C GLU A 352 17.47 -7.17 3.76
N LEU A 353 18.39 -7.97 4.32
CA LEU A 353 18.01 -9.07 5.20
C LEU A 353 17.61 -8.55 6.57
N PRO A 354 16.71 -9.27 7.27
CA PRO A 354 16.42 -9.03 8.67
C PRO A 354 17.64 -9.22 9.56
N GLU A 355 17.57 -8.65 10.74
CA GLU A 355 18.60 -8.81 11.74
C GLU A 355 18.78 -10.28 12.17
N ILE A 356 20.03 -10.67 12.45
CA ILE A 356 20.35 -11.99 13.01
C ILE A 356 20.29 -11.89 14.53
N MET A 357 19.42 -12.69 15.13
CA MET A 357 19.22 -12.79 16.57
C MET A 357 19.89 -14.04 17.14
N PRO A 358 20.33 -14.01 18.40
CA PRO A 358 20.73 -15.23 19.11
C PRO A 358 19.59 -16.25 19.15
N SER A 359 19.92 -17.55 19.15
CA SER A 359 18.91 -18.60 19.25
C SER A 359 18.13 -18.60 20.58
N VAL A 360 18.65 -17.94 21.60
CA VAL A 360 17.98 -17.74 22.90
C VAL A 360 18.07 -16.29 23.32
N PHE A 361 16.93 -15.67 23.54
CA PHE A 361 16.84 -14.31 24.07
C PHE A 361 15.61 -14.13 24.97
N ALA A 362 15.55 -13.01 25.68
CA ALA A 362 14.41 -12.68 26.53
C ALA A 362 13.55 -11.59 25.86
N LEU A 363 12.24 -11.85 25.80
CA LEU A 363 11.22 -10.84 25.55
C LEU A 363 10.84 -10.17 26.87
N TRP A 364 10.99 -8.86 26.95
CA TRP A 364 10.42 -8.03 27.99
C TRP A 364 9.26 -7.25 27.37
N PHE A 365 8.06 -7.53 27.88
CA PHE A 365 6.83 -6.95 27.39
C PHE A 365 6.07 -6.31 28.54
N GLY A 366 5.79 -5.02 28.41
CA GLY A 366 4.98 -4.26 29.37
C GLY A 366 3.74 -3.71 28.66
N THR A 367 2.57 -4.02 29.17
CA THR A 367 1.32 -3.42 28.69
C THR A 367 1.15 -2.01 29.29
N ASN A 368 0.50 -1.14 28.55
CA ASN A 368 -0.04 0.14 29.04
C ASN A 368 -1.33 -0.08 29.83
N ASN A 369 -2.15 0.96 30.04
CA ASN A 369 -3.42 0.88 30.76
C ASN A 369 -4.61 0.54 29.83
N GLY A 370 -4.40 0.36 28.53
CA GLY A 370 -5.41 0.03 27.54
C GLY A 370 -6.02 -1.37 27.77
N MET A 371 -7.33 -1.49 27.66
CA MET A 371 -8.09 -2.69 28.06
C MET A 371 -9.26 -2.97 27.14
N VAL A 372 -9.33 -4.17 26.59
CA VAL A 372 -10.55 -4.65 25.89
C VAL A 372 -11.74 -4.83 26.85
N ASN A 373 -11.48 -5.02 28.15
CA ASN A 373 -12.52 -5.25 29.15
C ASN A 373 -12.10 -4.68 30.51
N ALA A 374 -12.75 -3.60 30.93
CA ALA A 374 -12.47 -2.95 32.20
C ALA A 374 -12.78 -3.82 33.43
N PHE A 375 -13.65 -4.84 33.34
CA PHE A 375 -13.97 -5.73 34.47
C PHE A 375 -12.89 -6.78 34.68
N THR A 376 -12.36 -7.34 33.61
CA THR A 376 -11.31 -8.35 33.65
C THR A 376 -9.93 -7.73 33.66
N GLN A 377 -9.81 -6.47 33.27
CA GLN A 377 -8.53 -5.75 33.07
C GLN A 377 -7.61 -6.43 32.03
N GLU A 378 -8.22 -7.16 31.10
CA GLU A 378 -7.49 -7.73 29.96
C GLU A 378 -6.98 -6.64 29.07
N SER A 379 -5.68 -6.71 28.74
CA SER A 379 -5.03 -5.76 27.83
C SER A 379 -5.60 -5.88 26.43
N GLU A 380 -5.68 -4.79 25.71
CA GLU A 380 -6.01 -4.74 24.29
C GLU A 380 -4.88 -5.27 23.41
N THR A 381 -3.64 -5.28 23.92
CA THR A 381 -2.46 -5.69 23.18
C THR A 381 -2.16 -7.17 23.39
N THR A 382 -1.82 -7.87 22.31
CA THR A 382 -1.37 -9.27 22.32
C THR A 382 -0.12 -9.43 21.44
N TRP A 383 0.66 -10.49 21.67
CA TRP A 383 1.79 -10.79 20.80
C TRP A 383 1.89 -12.29 20.49
N LYS A 384 2.56 -12.59 19.37
CA LYS A 384 2.91 -13.96 18.95
C LYS A 384 4.20 -13.98 18.15
N PHE A 385 4.83 -15.16 18.13
CA PHE A 385 5.91 -15.49 17.19
C PHE A 385 5.42 -16.57 16.24
N LEU A 386 5.72 -16.40 14.97
CA LEU A 386 5.40 -17.32 13.90
C LEU A 386 6.69 -17.89 13.31
N ASP A 387 6.65 -19.17 12.88
CA ASP A 387 7.69 -19.73 12.03
C ASP A 387 7.48 -19.34 10.55
N ASN A 388 8.37 -19.77 9.66
CA ASN A 388 8.28 -19.50 8.22
C ASN A 388 7.11 -20.20 7.50
N ASN A 389 6.31 -20.99 8.23
CA ASN A 389 5.07 -21.61 7.74
C ASN A 389 3.81 -20.98 8.36
N ASP A 390 3.97 -19.85 9.05
CA ASP A 390 2.91 -19.14 9.79
C ASP A 390 2.35 -19.91 10.99
N ASN A 391 3.03 -20.94 11.47
CA ASN A 391 2.63 -21.62 12.70
C ASN A 391 3.04 -20.80 13.91
N VAL A 392 2.13 -20.68 14.88
CA VAL A 392 2.41 -20.01 16.15
C VAL A 392 3.36 -20.88 16.99
N VAL A 393 4.58 -20.37 17.21
CA VAL A 393 5.58 -21.04 18.08
C VAL A 393 5.51 -20.54 19.52
N TYR A 394 5.19 -19.26 19.70
CA TYR A 394 4.92 -18.63 21.00
C TYR A 394 3.77 -17.64 20.89
N SER A 395 3.04 -17.45 21.98
CA SER A 395 2.01 -16.40 22.10
C SER A 395 1.89 -15.90 23.52
N SER A 396 1.43 -14.66 23.68
CA SER A 396 1.27 -14.01 24.98
C SER A 396 0.26 -14.69 25.92
N GLY A 397 -0.69 -15.44 25.36
CA GLY A 397 -1.89 -15.77 26.13
C GLY A 397 -2.68 -14.51 26.52
N THR A 398 -3.39 -14.56 27.61
CA THR A 398 -4.11 -13.41 28.17
C THR A 398 -3.13 -12.50 28.91
N LEU A 399 -3.01 -11.26 28.46
CA LEU A 399 -2.28 -10.20 29.14
C LEU A 399 -3.24 -9.30 29.92
N TYR A 400 -2.74 -8.65 30.97
CA TYR A 400 -3.49 -7.70 31.76
C TYR A 400 -2.85 -6.32 31.72
N ALA A 401 -3.65 -5.28 31.79
CA ALA A 401 -3.20 -3.89 31.75
C ALA A 401 -2.20 -3.57 32.87
N ASN A 402 -1.26 -2.65 32.60
CA ASN A 402 -0.21 -2.20 33.53
C ASN A 402 0.66 -3.32 34.12
N ASN A 403 0.89 -4.39 33.38
CA ASN A 403 1.72 -5.49 33.85
C ASN A 403 2.99 -5.65 33.01
N GLN A 404 4.00 -6.23 33.63
CA GLN A 404 5.28 -6.55 32.96
C GLN A 404 5.46 -8.05 32.91
N TYR A 405 5.81 -8.52 31.72
CA TYR A 405 6.07 -9.93 31.39
C TYR A 405 7.52 -10.10 30.95
N ARG A 406 8.11 -11.24 31.26
CA ARG A 406 9.49 -11.56 30.93
C ARG A 406 9.58 -13.02 30.57
N ASP A 407 9.72 -13.29 29.30
CA ASP A 407 9.77 -14.63 28.77
C ASP A 407 11.15 -14.91 28.17
N THR A 408 11.73 -16.06 28.47
CA THR A 408 12.94 -16.54 27.79
C THR A 408 12.50 -17.46 26.66
N LEU A 409 12.84 -17.10 25.45
CA LEU A 409 12.42 -17.76 24.23
C LEU A 409 13.61 -18.46 23.59
N SER A 410 13.39 -19.63 22.99
CA SER A 410 14.39 -20.40 22.29
C SER A 410 13.90 -20.79 20.91
N PHE A 411 14.69 -20.52 19.90
CA PHE A 411 14.38 -20.71 18.50
C PHE A 411 15.41 -21.66 17.88
N ASP A 412 14.96 -22.60 17.07
CA ASP A 412 15.79 -23.61 16.41
C ASP A 412 15.75 -23.52 14.87
N GLY A 413 14.90 -22.67 14.35
CA GLY A 413 14.72 -22.43 12.93
C GLY A 413 15.60 -21.29 12.42
N ARG A 414 15.30 -20.85 11.20
CA ARG A 414 16.09 -19.85 10.49
C ARG A 414 15.46 -18.47 10.50
N CYS A 415 14.13 -18.39 10.30
CA CYS A 415 13.37 -17.18 10.14
C CYS A 415 12.12 -17.22 11.01
N TYR A 416 11.85 -16.14 11.70
CA TYR A 416 10.68 -15.97 12.56
C TYR A 416 10.11 -14.59 12.43
N THR A 417 8.79 -14.49 12.61
CA THR A 417 8.07 -13.23 12.63
C THR A 417 7.51 -12.97 14.03
N PHE A 418 7.90 -11.88 14.64
CA PHE A 418 7.27 -11.35 15.85
C PHE A 418 6.15 -10.39 15.44
N VAL A 419 4.95 -10.62 15.96
CA VAL A 419 3.76 -9.80 15.68
C VAL A 419 3.16 -9.32 16.99
N ILE A 420 2.90 -8.03 17.08
CA ILE A 420 2.07 -7.41 18.12
C ILE A 420 0.80 -6.93 17.44
N ASN A 421 -0.36 -7.20 18.04
CA ASN A 421 -1.64 -6.65 17.62
C ASN A 421 -2.22 -5.85 18.77
N ASP A 422 -2.82 -4.73 18.42
CA ASP A 422 -3.55 -3.86 19.30
C ASP A 422 -5.02 -3.77 18.86
N ALA A 423 -5.95 -3.89 19.81
CA ALA A 423 -7.37 -3.99 19.51
C ALA A 423 -8.07 -2.62 19.39
N ASP A 424 -7.50 -1.59 19.99
CA ASP A 424 -7.98 -0.20 19.89
C ASP A 424 -7.21 0.60 18.81
N ASP A 425 -6.28 -0.08 18.11
CA ASP A 425 -5.53 0.45 16.98
C ASP A 425 -4.61 1.65 17.31
N ASP A 426 -4.19 1.80 18.56
CA ASP A 426 -3.38 2.94 19.03
C ASP A 426 -1.99 2.56 19.58
N GLY A 427 -1.68 1.27 19.61
CA GLY A 427 -0.40 0.72 20.02
C GLY A 427 -0.21 0.72 21.54
N LEU A 428 1.05 0.78 21.98
CA LEU A 428 1.40 0.77 23.41
C LEU A 428 1.73 2.14 23.96
N GLU A 429 1.74 3.19 23.15
CA GLU A 429 1.97 4.57 23.56
C GLU A 429 1.38 5.53 22.54
N PHE A 430 0.21 6.08 22.82
CA PHE A 430 -0.38 7.12 22.00
C PHE A 430 -0.64 8.38 22.82
N TRP A 431 -0.12 9.49 22.38
CA TRP A 431 -0.11 10.73 23.16
C TRP A 431 -1.50 11.27 23.53
N ASN A 432 -2.53 10.96 22.76
CA ASN A 432 -3.86 11.53 22.93
C ASN A 432 -4.81 10.66 23.76
N ASN A 433 -4.40 9.45 24.16
CA ASN A 433 -5.11 8.68 25.19
C ASN A 433 -4.46 8.88 26.58
N ASN A 434 -5.00 8.27 27.61
CA ASN A 434 -4.45 8.32 28.96
C ASN A 434 -3.88 6.97 29.42
N ASP A 435 -3.57 6.09 28.50
CA ASP A 435 -3.18 4.72 28.80
C ASP A 435 -1.72 4.57 29.17
N GLY A 436 -0.95 5.65 29.02
CA GLY A 436 0.47 5.67 29.35
C GLY A 436 1.29 4.90 28.32
N ALA A 437 2.51 4.52 28.71
CA ALA A 437 3.43 3.82 27.84
C ALA A 437 3.67 2.37 28.28
N GLY A 438 3.65 1.46 27.33
CA GLY A 438 4.10 0.09 27.52
C GLY A 438 5.62 -0.08 27.38
N MET A 439 6.07 -1.26 27.04
CA MET A 439 7.47 -1.57 26.74
C MET A 439 7.57 -2.85 25.92
N VAL A 440 8.35 -2.85 24.85
CA VAL A 440 8.67 -4.05 24.08
C VAL A 440 10.16 -4.09 23.79
N ARG A 441 10.85 -5.10 24.34
CA ARG A 441 12.30 -5.23 24.21
C ARG A 441 12.75 -6.65 24.02
N PHE A 442 13.66 -6.86 23.10
CA PHE A 442 14.47 -8.09 23.06
C PHE A 442 15.76 -7.85 23.81
N ARG A 443 16.12 -8.80 24.68
CA ARG A 443 17.34 -8.72 25.51
C ARG A 443 18.16 -9.99 25.38
N GLU A 444 19.44 -9.82 25.22
CA GLU A 444 20.38 -10.92 25.23
C GLU A 444 20.50 -11.52 26.65
N ILE A 445 20.53 -12.85 26.74
CA ILE A 445 20.67 -13.56 28.03
C ILE A 445 22.05 -13.36 28.58
N GLY A 446 22.12 -12.94 29.85
CA GLY A 446 23.40 -12.71 30.55
C GLY A 446 24.08 -11.38 30.21
N ALA A 447 23.51 -10.57 29.31
CA ALA A 447 23.98 -9.23 29.01
C ALA A 447 23.11 -8.15 29.67
N SER A 448 23.68 -6.99 29.89
CA SER A 448 22.96 -5.85 30.48
C SER A 448 22.29 -4.95 29.44
N TRP A 449 22.57 -5.15 28.15
CA TRP A 449 22.06 -4.31 27.07
C TRP A 449 20.76 -4.83 26.46
N ILE A 450 20.07 -3.88 25.87
CA ILE A 450 18.87 -4.13 25.06
C ILE A 450 19.36 -4.43 23.64
N LYS A 451 18.86 -5.48 23.02
CA LYS A 451 19.16 -5.83 21.64
C LYS A 451 18.27 -5.03 20.69
N ASN A 452 16.95 -5.07 20.92
CA ASN A 452 15.96 -4.30 20.19
C ASN A 452 15.05 -3.58 21.20
N ASP A 453 14.78 -2.33 20.95
CA ASP A 453 13.78 -1.50 21.65
C ASP A 453 12.78 -1.05 20.59
N PHE A 454 11.56 -1.58 20.68
CA PHE A 454 10.57 -1.39 19.63
C PHE A 454 9.81 -0.10 19.79
N GLU A 455 9.40 0.49 18.66
CA GLU A 455 8.49 1.61 18.65
C GLU A 455 7.14 1.23 19.28
N LEU A 456 6.61 2.09 20.13
CA LEU A 456 5.38 1.85 20.87
C LEU A 456 4.15 2.51 20.24
N ASP A 457 4.33 3.64 19.54
CA ASP A 457 3.29 4.30 18.74
C ASP A 457 3.22 3.66 17.35
N PHE A 458 2.82 2.40 17.30
CA PHE A 458 2.76 1.61 16.07
C PHE A 458 1.36 1.50 15.46
N GLY A 459 0.32 2.03 16.12
CA GLY A 459 -1.05 1.89 15.69
C GLY A 459 -1.58 0.46 15.83
N LYS A 460 -2.21 -0.07 14.79
CA LYS A 460 -2.93 -1.35 14.79
C LYS A 460 -2.06 -2.58 15.06
N TYR A 461 -0.85 -2.61 14.49
CA TYR A 461 0.07 -3.75 14.66
C TYR A 461 1.52 -3.37 14.41
N LEU A 462 2.42 -4.17 14.98
CA LEU A 462 3.84 -4.16 14.65
C LEU A 462 4.23 -5.57 14.20
N GLN A 463 4.93 -5.65 13.08
CA GLN A 463 5.52 -6.88 12.57
C GLN A 463 7.04 -6.71 12.46
N TYR A 464 7.78 -7.69 12.94
CA TYR A 464 9.23 -7.70 12.89
C TYR A 464 9.72 -9.10 12.57
N GLU A 465 10.36 -9.27 11.42
CA GLU A 465 11.02 -10.51 11.07
C GLU A 465 12.49 -10.49 11.50
N PHE A 466 13.00 -11.65 11.88
CA PHE A 466 14.38 -11.83 12.24
C PHE A 466 14.88 -13.22 11.85
N MET A 467 16.17 -13.28 11.56
CA MET A 467 16.89 -14.54 11.37
C MET A 467 17.47 -15.01 12.71
N VAL A 468 17.64 -16.29 12.87
CA VAL A 468 18.30 -16.88 14.04
C VAL A 468 19.62 -17.48 13.62
N GLU A 469 20.67 -17.22 14.41
CA GLU A 469 21.94 -17.91 14.24
C GLU A 469 21.69 -19.43 14.28
N GLN A 470 22.00 -20.12 13.20
CA GLN A 470 22.02 -21.56 13.25
C GLN A 470 23.10 -21.96 14.26
N ALA A 471 22.69 -22.57 15.35
CA ALA A 471 23.65 -23.26 16.19
C ALA A 471 24.46 -24.19 15.27
N ILE A 472 25.76 -23.97 15.18
CA ILE A 472 26.66 -24.91 14.49
C ILE A 472 26.62 -26.21 15.32
N SER A 473 25.53 -26.94 15.16
CA SER A 473 25.38 -28.27 15.71
C SER A 473 26.01 -29.22 14.70
N SER A 474 27.25 -29.26 14.71
CA SER A 474 28.12 -30.41 14.55
C SER A 474 29.52 -29.90 14.26
N VAL A 475 30.40 -30.12 15.17
CA VAL A 475 31.68 -30.65 14.74
C VAL A 475 31.29 -31.80 13.79
N ASP A 476 31.38 -31.58 12.47
CA ASP A 476 31.53 -32.69 11.57
C ASP A 476 32.64 -33.53 12.19
N ASN A 477 32.32 -34.72 12.64
CA ASN A 477 33.32 -35.71 12.95
C ASN A 477 34.01 -36.05 11.64
N GLN A 478 34.78 -35.13 11.12
CA GLN A 478 35.88 -35.48 10.29
C GLN A 478 36.78 -36.32 11.23
N ASP A 479 36.79 -37.59 11.04
CA ASP A 479 37.82 -38.49 11.57
C ASP A 479 39.16 -37.90 11.12
N TYR A 480 39.68 -36.97 11.91
CA TYR A 480 41.08 -36.61 11.84
C TYR A 480 41.79 -37.85 12.35
N ASN A 481 42.21 -38.71 11.42
CA ASN A 481 43.26 -39.71 11.67
C ASN A 481 44.50 -38.92 12.06
N LEU A 482 44.59 -38.55 13.33
CA LEU A 482 45.76 -37.91 13.92
C LEU A 482 46.82 -39.01 14.06
N THR A 483 47.59 -39.23 13.02
CA THR A 483 48.76 -40.08 13.08
C THR A 483 49.87 -39.23 13.67
N ILE A 484 50.13 -39.40 14.97
CA ILE A 484 51.27 -38.77 15.63
C ILE A 484 52.52 -39.52 15.19
N TYR A 485 53.38 -38.91 14.43
CA TYR A 485 54.69 -39.41 14.02
C TYR A 485 55.79 -38.44 14.49
N PRO A 486 56.88 -38.96 15.03
CA PRO A 486 57.10 -40.31 15.54
C PRO A 486 56.52 -40.47 16.94
N ASN A 487 56.08 -41.67 17.28
CA ASN A 487 55.72 -41.96 18.65
C ASN A 487 57.04 -42.02 19.50
N PRO A 488 57.30 -41.03 20.36
CA PRO A 488 58.57 -40.94 21.07
C PRO A 488 58.66 -41.86 22.29
N ALA A 489 57.61 -42.61 22.53
CA ALA A 489 57.56 -43.46 23.72
C ALA A 489 57.95 -44.95 23.43
N THR A 490 59.10 -45.11 22.93
CA THR A 490 59.83 -46.43 23.16
C THR A 490 60.77 -46.19 24.28
N ASN A 491 60.40 -46.74 25.45
CA ASN A 491 61.30 -47.02 26.56
C ASN A 491 61.83 -45.88 27.43
N HIS A 492 61.00 -45.08 28.03
CA HIS A 492 61.31 -44.46 29.32
C HIS A 492 60.03 -44.07 30.06
N LEU A 493 59.57 -44.95 30.87
CA LEU A 493 59.04 -44.62 32.18
C LEU A 493 60.04 -45.07 33.18
#